data_510a6ed8a8bcf62e64abc6928969d268
#
_entry.id   510a6ed8a8bcf62e64abc6928969d268
#
_cell.length_a   1.000
_cell.length_b   1.000
_cell.length_c   1.000
_cell.angle_alpha   90.00
_cell.angle_beta   90.00
_cell.angle_gamma   90.00
#
_symmetry.space_group_name_H-M   'P 1'
#
loop_
_entity.id
_entity.type
_entity.pdbx_description
1 polymer ?
#
loop_
_entity_poly.entity_id
_entity_poly.type
_entity_poly.pdbx_seq_one_letter_code
_entity_poly.pdbx_strand_id
1 'polypeptide(L)'
;MVRITADFQRERVLHPAAMAQLNQSFAKGWADPNKLNANSRELAISLQRVRENFASALKVRPDEIEFLGESDIGFQLGISGLLKSGSKLFYSSIDRQRVFAVASDEENRGRKVTCLPVDQSGVISSYTAAESDVVVWQVANGETGNLQPNSPATGLIFADCTASGVDLLPKFDYQTALFDSTSWQGPAGVGILVIKAADKWRNPLPHNDLTRVPSSYSIPLVMASSTALSAYLSEADIRAKLKKYIIEFISSQILEVDIASEINGLAKFVSFSVGKVEADRLLLELEAAGFAVDSGSACKSADMQPSHVLTAMKKPIIGNIRLTLHKDISEQMVIDFCQALKSCVAKLRKN
;
A
#
# COMPACT_ATOMS: atom_id res chain seq x y z
N MET A 1 -5.08 -29.35 10.50
CA MET A 1 -4.81 -27.91 10.26
C MET A 1 -3.35 -27.68 10.57
N VAL A 2 -2.56 -27.22 9.62
CA VAL A 2 -1.13 -26.91 9.85
C VAL A 2 -1.05 -25.71 10.81
N ARG A 3 -0.18 -25.77 11.81
CA ARG A 3 0.02 -24.65 12.74
C ARG A 3 0.98 -23.67 12.08
N ILE A 4 0.50 -22.48 11.73
CA ILE A 4 1.35 -21.41 11.21
C ILE A 4 2.22 -20.86 12.35
N THR A 5 3.53 -20.90 12.15
CA THR A 5 4.53 -20.39 13.08
C THR A 5 4.83 -18.90 12.82
N ALA A 6 4.90 -18.51 11.53
CA ALA A 6 5.03 -17.13 11.13
C ALA A 6 4.23 -16.86 9.83
N ASP A 7 3.56 -15.73 9.83
CA ASP A 7 2.73 -15.28 8.72
C ASP A 7 3.35 -14.01 8.09
N PHE A 8 3.82 -14.18 6.85
CA PHE A 8 4.42 -13.14 6.03
C PHE A 8 3.48 -12.67 4.91
N GLN A 9 2.21 -13.04 4.94
CA GLN A 9 1.22 -12.57 3.97
C GLN A 9 0.90 -11.09 4.20
N ARG A 10 0.40 -10.44 3.17
CA ARG A 10 0.02 -9.03 3.23
C ARG A 10 -1.21 -8.82 4.12
N GLU A 11 -2.19 -9.69 4.00
CA GLU A 11 -3.41 -9.66 4.77
C GLU A 11 -3.15 -10.11 6.20
N ARG A 12 -3.49 -9.23 7.14
CA ARG A 12 -3.30 -9.48 8.58
C ARG A 12 -4.59 -9.26 9.35
N VAL A 13 -4.65 -9.90 10.50
CA VAL A 13 -5.66 -9.58 11.50
C VAL A 13 -5.52 -8.13 11.95
N LEU A 14 -6.65 -7.55 12.30
CA LEU A 14 -6.71 -6.19 12.82
C LEU A 14 -5.83 -6.05 14.08
N HIS A 15 -5.14 -4.93 14.21
CA HIS A 15 -4.37 -4.61 15.41
C HIS A 15 -5.24 -4.76 16.67
N PRO A 16 -4.76 -5.39 17.77
CA PRO A 16 -5.59 -5.64 18.97
C PRO A 16 -6.23 -4.36 19.56
N ALA A 17 -5.49 -3.25 19.55
CA ALA A 17 -6.02 -1.96 20.02
C ALA A 17 -7.16 -1.45 19.13
N ALA A 18 -7.06 -1.65 17.81
CA ALA A 18 -8.10 -1.31 16.86
C ALA A 18 -9.34 -2.20 17.02
N MET A 19 -9.16 -3.49 17.29
CA MET A 19 -10.26 -4.41 17.57
C MET A 19 -11.03 -4.00 18.83
N ALA A 20 -10.33 -3.63 19.89
CA ALA A 20 -10.96 -3.14 21.13
C ALA A 20 -11.77 -1.85 20.88
N GLN A 21 -11.19 -0.89 20.12
CA GLN A 21 -11.87 0.35 19.75
C GLN A 21 -13.11 0.09 18.88
N LEU A 22 -13.00 -0.83 17.92
CA LEU A 22 -14.10 -1.19 17.03
C LEU A 22 -15.30 -1.75 17.82
N ASN A 23 -15.04 -2.72 18.71
CA ASN A 23 -16.06 -3.31 19.57
C ASN A 23 -16.72 -2.25 20.47
N GLN A 24 -15.94 -1.33 21.05
CA GLN A 24 -16.45 -0.24 21.85
C GLN A 24 -17.33 0.71 21.03
N SER A 25 -16.92 1.05 19.83
CA SER A 25 -17.65 1.96 18.95
C SER A 25 -18.99 1.38 18.52
N PHE A 26 -19.03 0.09 18.16
CA PHE A 26 -20.31 -0.59 17.84
C PHE A 26 -21.22 -0.74 19.05
N ALA A 27 -20.68 -1.00 20.24
CA ALA A 27 -21.49 -1.12 21.47
C ALA A 27 -22.16 0.22 21.88
N LYS A 28 -21.56 1.36 21.55
CA LYS A 28 -22.16 2.69 21.80
C LYS A 28 -23.32 3.04 20.86
N GLY A 29 -23.51 2.28 19.80
CA GLY A 29 -24.49 2.58 18.76
C GLY A 29 -24.03 3.64 17.78
N TRP A 30 -24.94 4.09 16.94
CA TRP A 30 -24.66 4.95 15.81
C TRP A 30 -25.32 6.32 15.95
N ALA A 31 -24.56 7.38 15.80
CA ALA A 31 -25.05 8.75 15.76
C ALA A 31 -24.56 9.44 14.48
N ASP A 32 -25.38 10.33 13.92
CA ASP A 32 -24.98 11.19 12.81
C ASP A 32 -24.27 12.44 13.35
N PRO A 33 -22.99 12.67 13.03
CA PRO A 33 -22.23 13.80 13.57
C PRO A 33 -22.77 15.17 13.14
N ASN A 34 -23.63 15.23 12.12
CA ASN A 34 -24.21 16.47 11.59
C ASN A 34 -25.49 16.91 12.33
N LYS A 35 -26.03 16.09 13.25
CA LYS A 35 -27.22 16.44 14.01
C LYS A 35 -26.91 17.25 15.27
N LEU A 36 -27.87 18.09 15.68
CA LEU A 36 -27.74 19.03 16.80
C LEU A 36 -28.15 18.44 18.16
N ASN A 37 -27.75 17.20 18.46
CA ASN A 37 -28.00 16.58 19.78
C ASN A 37 -26.69 16.28 20.50
N ALA A 38 -26.77 15.89 21.78
CA ALA A 38 -25.60 15.65 22.62
C ALA A 38 -24.68 14.55 22.07
N ASN A 39 -25.26 13.41 21.65
CA ASN A 39 -24.50 12.27 21.12
C ASN A 39 -23.79 12.64 19.82
N SER A 40 -24.45 13.38 18.95
CA SER A 40 -23.87 13.85 17.69
C SER A 40 -22.71 14.83 17.89
N ARG A 41 -22.82 15.73 18.88
CA ARG A 41 -21.71 16.64 19.25
C ARG A 41 -20.50 15.88 19.81
N GLU A 42 -20.73 14.91 20.71
CA GLU A 42 -19.65 14.07 21.24
C GLU A 42 -18.93 13.33 20.11
N LEU A 43 -19.69 12.78 19.16
CA LEU A 43 -19.14 12.08 18.02
C LEU A 43 -18.37 13.01 17.09
N ALA A 44 -18.87 14.21 16.81
CA ALA A 44 -18.18 15.22 15.99
C ALA A 44 -16.82 15.62 16.62
N ILE A 45 -16.79 15.82 17.95
CA ILE A 45 -15.54 16.10 18.69
C ILE A 45 -14.58 14.90 18.56
N SER A 46 -15.08 13.69 18.69
CA SER A 46 -14.27 12.48 18.56
C SER A 46 -13.68 12.33 17.14
N LEU A 47 -14.46 12.59 16.11
CA LEU A 47 -14.00 12.60 14.72
C LEU A 47 -12.95 13.70 14.46
N GLN A 48 -13.12 14.88 15.08
CA GLN A 48 -12.11 15.94 14.96
C GLN A 48 -10.78 15.51 15.57
N ARG A 49 -10.78 14.86 16.74
CA ARG A 49 -9.57 14.30 17.36
C ARG A 49 -8.91 13.22 16.49
N VAL A 50 -9.72 12.37 15.89
CA VAL A 50 -9.25 11.35 14.93
C VAL A 50 -8.57 12.02 13.74
N ARG A 51 -9.16 13.08 13.19
CA ARG A 51 -8.59 13.87 12.08
C ARG A 51 -7.25 14.50 12.47
N GLU A 52 -7.16 15.06 13.67
CA GLU A 52 -5.93 15.65 14.23
C GLU A 52 -4.84 14.59 14.43
N ASN A 53 -5.20 13.37 14.86
CA ASN A 53 -4.26 12.27 15.01
C ASN A 53 -3.67 11.86 13.66
N PHE A 54 -4.50 11.67 12.63
CA PHE A 54 -4.00 11.40 11.27
C PHE A 54 -3.15 12.55 10.75
N ALA A 55 -3.58 13.79 10.93
CA ALA A 55 -2.84 14.96 10.47
C ALA A 55 -1.44 15.05 11.09
N SER A 56 -1.34 14.78 12.38
CA SER A 56 -0.06 14.72 13.10
C SER A 56 0.84 13.62 12.57
N ALA A 57 0.30 12.39 12.39
CA ALA A 57 1.07 11.25 11.91
C ALA A 57 1.53 11.43 10.45
N LEU A 58 0.70 12.03 9.61
CA LEU A 58 0.97 12.25 8.19
C LEU A 58 1.70 13.58 7.89
N LYS A 59 1.93 14.41 8.92
CA LYS A 59 2.57 15.73 8.84
C LYS A 59 1.86 16.68 7.88
N VAL A 60 0.54 16.74 8.02
CA VAL A 60 -0.36 17.60 7.23
C VAL A 60 -1.31 18.37 8.18
N ARG A 61 -2.12 19.28 7.63
CA ARG A 61 -3.13 19.97 8.42
C ARG A 61 -4.40 19.12 8.55
N PRO A 62 -5.16 19.23 9.66
CA PRO A 62 -6.43 18.51 9.82
C PRO A 62 -7.46 18.80 8.71
N ASP A 63 -7.49 20.03 8.17
CA ASP A 63 -8.38 20.44 7.09
C ASP A 63 -7.99 19.89 5.71
N GLU A 64 -6.80 19.28 5.57
CA GLU A 64 -6.34 18.59 4.37
C GLU A 64 -6.75 17.10 4.32
N ILE A 65 -7.29 16.55 5.44
CA ILE A 65 -7.66 15.13 5.57
C ILE A 65 -9.10 14.88 5.14
N GLU A 66 -9.31 13.91 4.27
CA GLU A 66 -10.62 13.38 3.93
C GLU A 66 -10.67 11.87 4.19
N PHE A 67 -11.73 11.42 4.85
CA PHE A 67 -11.97 10.00 5.12
C PHE A 67 -12.76 9.37 3.97
N LEU A 68 -12.34 8.19 3.54
CA LEU A 68 -13.00 7.42 2.50
C LEU A 68 -13.44 6.07 3.07
N GLY A 69 -14.61 5.61 2.64
CA GLY A 69 -15.12 4.27 2.98
C GLY A 69 -14.41 3.14 2.25
N GLU A 70 -13.54 3.48 1.29
CA GLU A 70 -12.71 2.55 0.53
C GLU A 70 -11.51 3.30 -0.02
N SER A 71 -10.30 2.73 0.12
CA SER A 71 -9.09 3.36 -0.42
C SER A 71 -9.05 3.39 -1.95
N ASP A 72 -9.67 2.44 -2.62
CA ASP A 72 -9.65 2.33 -4.08
C ASP A 72 -10.31 3.52 -4.78
N ILE A 73 -11.40 4.09 -4.22
CA ILE A 73 -12.01 5.32 -4.76
C ILE A 73 -11.10 6.54 -4.60
N GLY A 74 -10.15 6.47 -3.68
CA GLY A 74 -9.16 7.53 -3.45
C GLY A 74 -8.24 7.74 -4.65
N PHE A 75 -7.97 6.72 -5.46
CA PHE A 75 -7.23 6.88 -6.71
C PHE A 75 -8.00 7.73 -7.71
N GLN A 76 -9.29 7.47 -7.91
CA GLN A 76 -10.14 8.29 -8.78
C GLN A 76 -10.22 9.74 -8.27
N LEU A 77 -10.51 9.93 -6.98
CA LEU A 77 -10.63 11.25 -6.38
C LEU A 77 -9.30 12.02 -6.42
N GLY A 78 -8.21 11.37 -6.05
CA GLY A 78 -6.90 12.00 -5.95
C GLY A 78 -6.29 12.36 -7.30
N ILE A 79 -6.44 11.49 -8.30
CA ILE A 79 -5.87 11.67 -9.64
C ILE A 79 -6.79 12.55 -10.50
N SER A 80 -8.04 12.11 -10.74
CA SER A 80 -8.95 12.83 -11.62
C SER A 80 -9.37 14.19 -11.06
N GLY A 81 -9.34 14.35 -9.72
CA GLY A 81 -9.61 15.63 -9.08
C GLY A 81 -8.60 16.72 -9.41
N LEU A 82 -7.37 16.37 -9.78
CA LEU A 82 -6.33 17.31 -10.22
C LEU A 82 -6.39 17.62 -11.73
N LEU A 83 -7.05 16.77 -12.52
CA LEU A 83 -7.07 16.88 -13.98
C LEU A 83 -7.98 18.01 -14.43
N LYS A 84 -7.42 18.96 -15.19
CA LYS A 84 -8.14 20.07 -15.85
C LYS A 84 -8.27 19.82 -17.35
N SER A 85 -9.04 20.64 -18.04
CA SER A 85 -9.11 20.59 -19.50
C SER A 85 -7.72 20.80 -20.10
N GLY A 86 -7.32 19.92 -21.02
CA GLY A 86 -6.01 19.96 -21.68
C GLY A 86 -4.84 19.34 -20.90
N SER A 87 -4.99 19.04 -19.60
CA SER A 87 -3.95 18.33 -18.83
C SER A 87 -3.74 16.92 -19.36
N LYS A 88 -2.50 16.44 -19.32
CA LYS A 88 -2.13 15.04 -19.55
C LYS A 88 -2.05 14.29 -18.22
N LEU A 89 -2.17 12.97 -18.28
CA LEU A 89 -1.92 12.08 -17.17
C LEU A 89 -0.68 11.23 -17.43
N PHE A 90 0.25 11.22 -16.47
CA PHE A 90 1.42 10.35 -16.48
C PHE A 90 1.33 9.37 -15.30
N TYR A 91 1.59 8.10 -15.56
CA TYR A 91 1.65 7.06 -14.55
C TYR A 91 2.74 6.03 -14.91
N SER A 92 3.17 5.21 -13.95
CA SER A 92 4.22 4.23 -14.16
C SER A 92 3.68 2.85 -14.52
N SER A 93 4.44 2.09 -15.33
CA SER A 93 4.15 0.69 -15.67
C SER A 93 4.16 -0.26 -14.45
N ILE A 94 4.63 0.18 -13.29
CA ILE A 94 4.60 -0.56 -12.01
C ILE A 94 3.58 -0.02 -11.01
N ASP A 95 2.74 0.93 -11.40
CA ASP A 95 1.67 1.44 -10.56
C ASP A 95 0.59 0.38 -10.29
N ARG A 96 -0.26 0.64 -9.33
CA ARG A 96 -1.35 -0.28 -8.99
C ARG A 96 -2.36 -0.39 -10.12
N GLN A 97 -3.03 -1.54 -10.21
CA GLN A 97 -4.11 -1.78 -11.18
C GLN A 97 -5.22 -0.71 -11.13
N ARG A 98 -5.46 -0.11 -9.94
CA ARG A 98 -6.41 1.00 -9.80
C ARG A 98 -5.97 2.26 -10.53
N VAL A 99 -4.68 2.54 -10.57
CA VAL A 99 -4.12 3.64 -11.38
C VAL A 99 -4.33 3.37 -12.86
N PHE A 100 -4.10 2.12 -13.32
CA PHE A 100 -4.37 1.73 -14.71
C PHE A 100 -5.86 1.88 -15.07
N ALA A 101 -6.77 1.51 -14.16
CA ALA A 101 -8.20 1.70 -14.37
C ALA A 101 -8.59 3.18 -14.52
N VAL A 102 -8.04 4.06 -13.65
CA VAL A 102 -8.25 5.52 -13.76
C VAL A 102 -7.65 6.05 -15.05
N ALA A 103 -6.45 5.62 -15.41
CA ALA A 103 -5.76 6.03 -16.63
C ALA A 103 -6.57 5.65 -17.89
N SER A 104 -7.09 4.43 -17.94
CA SER A 104 -7.94 3.94 -19.03
C SER A 104 -9.26 4.70 -19.13
N ASP A 105 -9.90 5.02 -17.98
CA ASP A 105 -11.12 5.82 -17.96
C ASP A 105 -10.88 7.25 -18.49
N GLU A 106 -9.78 7.88 -18.09
CA GLU A 106 -9.41 9.21 -18.58
C GLU A 106 -9.04 9.20 -20.07
N GLU A 107 -8.39 8.14 -20.56
CA GLU A 107 -8.12 7.96 -21.98
C GLU A 107 -9.41 7.80 -22.79
N ASN A 108 -10.37 7.03 -22.30
CA ASN A 108 -11.70 6.87 -22.91
C ASN A 108 -12.48 8.18 -22.95
N ARG A 109 -12.20 9.12 -22.04
CA ARG A 109 -12.74 10.49 -22.05
C ARG A 109 -11.99 11.44 -22.98
N GLY A 110 -11.02 10.92 -23.76
CA GLY A 110 -10.25 11.68 -24.75
C GLY A 110 -9.02 12.40 -24.19
N ARG A 111 -8.59 12.09 -22.96
CA ARG A 111 -7.39 12.67 -22.37
C ARG A 111 -6.13 11.98 -22.91
N LYS A 112 -5.05 12.75 -23.06
CA LYS A 112 -3.74 12.17 -23.34
C LYS A 112 -3.18 11.53 -22.08
N VAL A 113 -2.92 10.22 -22.15
CA VAL A 113 -2.37 9.43 -21.05
C VAL A 113 -1.03 8.84 -21.50
N THR A 114 -0.05 8.81 -20.61
CA THR A 114 1.29 8.30 -20.88
C THR A 114 1.73 7.36 -19.78
N CYS A 115 1.97 6.10 -20.13
CA CYS A 115 2.59 5.12 -19.24
C CYS A 115 4.11 5.27 -19.30
N LEU A 116 4.72 5.53 -18.15
CA LEU A 116 6.17 5.69 -18.01
C LEU A 116 6.83 4.33 -17.78
N PRO A 117 7.79 3.92 -18.62
CA PRO A 117 8.52 2.68 -18.40
C PRO A 117 9.48 2.80 -17.22
N VAL A 118 9.86 1.64 -16.66
CA VAL A 118 10.84 1.54 -15.59
C VAL A 118 12.02 0.68 -15.98
N ASP A 119 13.13 0.82 -15.24
CA ASP A 119 14.28 -0.07 -15.33
C ASP A 119 14.10 -1.35 -14.47
N GLN A 120 15.15 -2.16 -14.36
CA GLN A 120 15.13 -3.40 -13.59
C GLN A 120 15.04 -3.21 -12.06
N SER A 121 15.29 -2.01 -11.55
CA SER A 121 15.10 -1.63 -10.15
C SER A 121 13.72 -1.01 -9.90
N GLY A 122 12.91 -0.83 -10.96
CA GLY A 122 11.60 -0.18 -10.88
C GLY A 122 11.69 1.35 -10.88
N VAL A 123 12.84 1.91 -11.26
CA VAL A 123 13.02 3.37 -11.36
C VAL A 123 12.38 3.89 -12.63
N ILE A 124 11.54 4.91 -12.48
CA ILE A 124 10.85 5.57 -13.60
C ILE A 124 11.86 6.28 -14.50
N SER A 125 11.73 6.06 -15.80
CA SER A 125 12.53 6.76 -16.82
C SER A 125 12.23 8.27 -16.81
N SER A 126 13.17 9.06 -17.31
CA SER A 126 12.97 10.51 -17.44
C SER A 126 11.75 10.84 -18.30
N TYR A 127 10.99 11.83 -17.87
CA TYR A 127 9.81 12.32 -18.58
C TYR A 127 9.75 13.85 -18.51
N THR A 128 8.92 14.46 -19.33
CA THR A 128 8.65 15.90 -19.30
C THR A 128 7.16 16.12 -19.17
N ALA A 129 6.74 16.76 -18.09
CA ALA A 129 5.35 17.16 -17.84
C ALA A 129 5.26 18.69 -17.75
N ALA A 130 4.16 19.26 -18.20
CA ALA A 130 3.82 20.66 -17.94
C ALA A 130 3.34 20.82 -16.48
N GLU A 131 3.36 22.06 -15.97
CA GLU A 131 2.88 22.36 -14.61
C GLU A 131 1.40 21.99 -14.37
N SER A 132 0.61 21.97 -15.44
CA SER A 132 -0.81 21.59 -15.41
C SER A 132 -1.07 20.10 -15.59
N ASP A 133 -0.07 19.32 -15.97
CA ASP A 133 -0.20 17.87 -16.15
C ASP A 133 -0.21 17.17 -14.79
N VAL A 134 -0.85 16.01 -14.72
CA VAL A 134 -0.93 15.22 -13.49
C VAL A 134 0.02 14.02 -13.59
N VAL A 135 0.81 13.83 -12.54
CA VAL A 135 1.76 12.73 -12.44
C VAL A 135 1.41 11.88 -11.21
N VAL A 136 1.18 10.60 -11.44
CA VAL A 136 1.06 9.61 -10.37
C VAL A 136 2.47 9.23 -9.92
N TRP A 137 2.72 9.31 -8.62
CA TRP A 137 4.03 9.00 -8.04
C TRP A 137 3.91 8.06 -6.86
N GLN A 138 4.29 6.83 -7.07
CA GLN A 138 4.28 5.80 -6.05
C GLN A 138 5.48 6.00 -5.10
N VAL A 139 5.22 6.22 -3.79
CA VAL A 139 6.28 6.43 -2.79
C VAL A 139 7.12 5.19 -2.59
N ALA A 140 6.45 4.03 -2.56
CA ALA A 140 7.10 2.72 -2.53
C ALA A 140 6.25 1.72 -3.30
N ASN A 141 6.89 0.83 -4.07
CA ASN A 141 6.18 -0.22 -4.77
C ASN A 141 5.62 -1.25 -3.77
N GLY A 142 4.35 -1.61 -3.90
CA GLY A 142 3.64 -2.50 -2.98
C GLY A 142 3.96 -3.99 -3.15
N GLU A 143 4.78 -4.37 -4.15
CA GLU A 143 5.22 -5.75 -4.38
C GLU A 143 6.69 -5.93 -4.01
N THR A 144 7.55 -5.03 -4.45
CA THR A 144 8.99 -5.11 -4.24
C THR A 144 9.49 -4.28 -3.06
N GLY A 145 8.75 -3.25 -2.67
CA GLY A 145 9.20 -2.25 -1.71
C GLY A 145 10.23 -1.26 -2.27
N ASN A 146 10.54 -1.31 -3.56
CA ASN A 146 11.51 -0.40 -4.16
C ASN A 146 10.97 1.03 -4.18
N LEU A 147 11.88 1.98 -4.00
CA LEU A 147 11.60 3.41 -3.91
C LEU A 147 12.00 4.10 -5.20
N GLN A 148 11.34 5.22 -5.50
CA GLN A 148 11.84 6.12 -6.51
C GLN A 148 12.98 6.96 -5.91
N PRO A 149 14.22 6.91 -6.48
CA PRO A 149 15.37 7.63 -5.93
C PRO A 149 15.24 9.14 -6.12
N ASN A 150 14.51 9.58 -7.14
CA ASN A 150 14.31 10.97 -7.50
C ASN A 150 12.92 11.44 -7.09
N SER A 151 12.78 12.74 -6.85
CA SER A 151 11.47 13.38 -6.76
C SER A 151 10.85 13.51 -8.15
N PRO A 152 9.49 13.59 -8.25
CA PRO A 152 8.85 13.92 -9.52
C PRO A 152 9.38 15.25 -10.06
N ALA A 153 9.55 15.36 -11.38
CA ALA A 153 10.18 16.52 -12.00
C ALA A 153 9.28 17.77 -11.94
N THR A 154 8.15 17.73 -12.63
CA THR A 154 7.16 18.83 -12.73
C THR A 154 5.77 18.26 -12.81
N GLY A 155 4.76 19.11 -12.64
CA GLY A 155 3.34 18.74 -12.71
C GLY A 155 2.64 18.77 -11.37
N LEU A 156 1.35 18.46 -11.39
CA LEU A 156 0.54 18.22 -10.20
C LEU A 156 0.71 16.77 -9.77
N ILE A 157 1.18 16.56 -8.56
CA ILE A 157 1.56 15.23 -8.09
C ILE A 157 0.45 14.61 -7.24
N PHE A 158 0.01 13.41 -7.64
CA PHE A 158 -0.70 12.48 -6.77
C PHE A 158 0.31 11.49 -6.18
N ALA A 159 0.49 11.49 -4.87
CA ALA A 159 1.38 10.57 -4.17
C ALA A 159 0.63 9.31 -3.72
N ASP A 160 0.98 8.15 -4.29
CA ASP A 160 0.48 6.86 -3.80
C ASP A 160 1.32 6.41 -2.59
N CYS A 161 0.75 6.58 -1.40
CA CYS A 161 1.31 6.16 -0.12
C CYS A 161 0.64 4.88 0.41
N THR A 162 -0.17 4.18 -0.38
CA THR A 162 -0.95 3.02 0.10
C THR A 162 -0.08 1.82 0.50
N ALA A 163 1.14 1.72 -0.03
CA ALA A 163 2.10 0.70 0.36
C ALA A 163 3.02 1.16 1.50
N SER A 164 3.50 2.40 1.42
CA SER A 164 4.42 2.96 2.41
C SER A 164 3.72 3.28 3.75
N GLY A 165 2.45 3.69 3.68
CA GLY A 165 1.73 4.14 4.87
C GLY A 165 2.50 5.24 5.59
N VAL A 166 2.62 5.08 6.89
CA VAL A 166 3.38 5.98 7.79
C VAL A 166 4.85 5.58 7.95
N ASP A 167 5.25 4.42 7.40
CA ASP A 167 6.65 3.96 7.46
C ASP A 167 7.56 4.86 6.61
N LEU A 168 7.03 5.43 5.52
CA LEU A 168 7.75 6.36 4.68
C LEU A 168 6.79 7.38 4.08
N LEU A 169 6.87 8.63 4.56
CA LEU A 169 6.10 9.75 4.02
C LEU A 169 6.82 10.37 2.80
N PRO A 170 6.08 10.99 1.85
CA PRO A 170 6.67 11.70 0.74
C PRO A 170 7.63 12.80 1.20
N LYS A 171 8.82 12.87 0.61
CA LYS A 171 9.83 13.91 0.83
C LYS A 171 9.85 14.97 -0.28
N PHE A 172 8.82 15.01 -1.10
CA PHE A 172 8.62 15.93 -2.22
C PHE A 172 7.26 16.61 -2.09
N ASP A 173 7.08 17.70 -2.79
CA ASP A 173 5.80 18.41 -2.83
C ASP A 173 4.78 17.64 -3.64
N TYR A 174 3.56 17.54 -3.12
CA TYR A 174 2.44 16.89 -3.76
C TYR A 174 1.14 17.67 -3.51
N GLN A 175 0.18 17.53 -4.39
CA GLN A 175 -1.13 18.17 -4.30
C GLN A 175 -2.16 17.29 -3.60
N THR A 176 -2.11 15.98 -3.89
CA THR A 176 -2.94 14.98 -3.24
C THR A 176 -2.12 13.75 -2.87
N ALA A 177 -2.47 13.06 -1.80
CA ALA A 177 -1.86 11.78 -1.42
C ALA A 177 -2.91 10.82 -0.87
N LEU A 178 -2.73 9.54 -1.15
CA LEU A 178 -3.63 8.48 -0.67
C LEU A 178 -2.90 7.51 0.24
N PHE A 179 -3.51 7.24 1.40
CA PHE A 179 -3.04 6.26 2.37
C PHE A 179 -4.11 5.20 2.59
N ASP A 180 -3.69 3.98 2.90
CA ASP A 180 -4.55 2.84 3.20
C ASP A 180 -4.37 2.41 4.66
N SER A 181 -5.49 2.26 5.39
CA SER A 181 -5.51 1.87 6.79
C SER A 181 -4.79 0.55 7.07
N THR A 182 -4.84 -0.39 6.15
CA THR A 182 -4.20 -1.70 6.29
C THR A 182 -2.67 -1.60 6.36
N SER A 183 -2.09 -0.50 5.89
CA SER A 183 -0.64 -0.29 5.94
C SER A 183 -0.07 -0.16 7.36
N TRP A 184 -0.91 0.18 8.35
CA TRP A 184 -0.59 0.22 9.79
C TRP A 184 -1.47 -0.71 10.63
N GLN A 185 -1.91 -1.84 10.05
CA GLN A 185 -2.76 -2.85 10.69
C GLN A 185 -4.12 -2.31 11.18
N GLY A 186 -4.61 -1.25 10.56
CA GLY A 186 -5.97 -0.76 10.71
C GLY A 186 -6.96 -1.58 9.87
N PRO A 187 -8.27 -1.35 10.03
CA PRO A 187 -9.29 -2.08 9.29
C PRO A 187 -9.25 -1.76 7.80
N ALA A 188 -9.53 -2.76 6.97
CA ALA A 188 -9.88 -2.56 5.56
C ALA A 188 -11.16 -1.70 5.45
N GLY A 189 -11.36 -1.06 4.30
CA GLY A 189 -12.49 -0.15 4.11
C GLY A 189 -12.29 1.23 4.74
N VAL A 190 -11.06 1.66 4.94
CA VAL A 190 -10.71 3.03 5.35
C VAL A 190 -9.54 3.53 4.51
N GLY A 191 -9.80 4.52 3.68
CA GLY A 191 -8.79 5.31 2.99
C GLY A 191 -8.65 6.70 3.60
N ILE A 192 -7.45 7.24 3.57
CA ILE A 192 -7.18 8.63 3.96
C ILE A 192 -6.65 9.36 2.73
N LEU A 193 -7.48 10.26 2.20
CA LEU A 193 -7.08 11.14 1.10
C LEU A 193 -6.63 12.47 1.69
N VAL A 194 -5.40 12.86 1.40
CA VAL A 194 -4.86 14.17 1.73
C VAL A 194 -5.01 15.08 0.51
N ILE A 195 -5.60 16.26 0.70
CA ILE A 195 -5.78 17.30 -0.34
C ILE A 195 -5.09 18.57 0.15
N LYS A 196 -3.81 18.75 -0.21
CA LYS A 196 -3.04 19.95 0.18
C LYS A 196 -3.40 21.18 -0.65
N ALA A 197 -3.63 20.98 -1.94
CA ALA A 197 -3.92 22.05 -2.89
C ALA A 197 -5.42 22.09 -3.22
N ALA A 198 -6.22 22.55 -2.28
CA ALA A 198 -7.68 22.62 -2.43
C ALA A 198 -8.13 23.52 -3.60
N ASP A 199 -7.35 24.52 -3.98
CA ASP A 199 -7.56 25.42 -5.14
C ASP A 199 -7.27 24.74 -6.48
N LYS A 200 -6.47 23.69 -6.48
CA LYS A 200 -6.10 22.91 -7.68
C LYS A 200 -6.92 21.64 -7.84
N TRP A 201 -7.59 21.21 -6.79
CA TRP A 201 -8.37 19.98 -6.76
C TRP A 201 -9.88 20.24 -6.83
N ARG A 202 -10.60 19.39 -7.56
CA ARG A 202 -12.05 19.41 -7.65
C ARG A 202 -12.59 17.99 -7.62
N ASN A 203 -13.67 17.74 -6.86
CA ASN A 203 -14.31 16.43 -6.85
C ASN A 203 -14.74 16.00 -8.26
N PRO A 204 -14.18 14.90 -8.80
CA PRO A 204 -14.51 14.43 -10.15
C PRO A 204 -15.82 13.64 -10.21
N LEU A 205 -16.37 13.22 -9.06
CA LEU A 205 -17.61 12.46 -8.99
C LEU A 205 -18.83 13.39 -9.03
N PRO A 206 -19.97 12.94 -9.56
CA PRO A 206 -21.23 13.66 -9.41
C PRO A 206 -21.57 13.88 -7.93
N HIS A 207 -21.79 15.12 -7.53
CA HIS A 207 -22.10 15.48 -6.15
C HIS A 207 -22.90 16.77 -6.10
N ASN A 208 -23.76 16.88 -5.09
CA ASN A 208 -24.51 18.09 -4.76
C ASN A 208 -24.12 18.65 -3.39
N ASP A 209 -23.09 18.07 -2.76
CA ASP A 209 -22.69 18.38 -1.40
C ASP A 209 -21.76 19.60 -1.34
N LEU A 210 -21.76 20.26 -0.19
CA LEU A 210 -20.76 21.25 0.18
C LEU A 210 -19.46 20.60 0.66
N THR A 211 -19.45 19.27 0.84
CA THR A 211 -18.29 18.48 1.24
C THR A 211 -17.39 18.18 0.04
N ARG A 212 -16.07 18.11 0.26
CA ARG A 212 -15.10 17.82 -0.79
C ARG A 212 -15.26 16.41 -1.36
N VAL A 213 -15.54 15.43 -0.50
CA VAL A 213 -15.71 14.03 -0.86
C VAL A 213 -17.00 13.48 -0.27
N PRO A 214 -17.57 12.39 -0.81
CA PRO A 214 -18.70 11.73 -0.19
C PRO A 214 -18.40 11.36 1.26
N SER A 215 -19.25 11.73 2.21
CA SER A 215 -19.08 11.43 3.64
C SER A 215 -19.59 10.05 4.04
N SER A 216 -19.73 9.12 3.07
CA SER A 216 -20.20 7.75 3.30
C SER A 216 -19.06 6.82 3.72
N TYR A 217 -18.58 6.98 4.94
CA TYR A 217 -17.60 6.08 5.57
C TYR A 217 -18.10 5.59 6.93
N SER A 218 -17.56 4.46 7.36
CA SER A 218 -17.87 3.89 8.67
C SER A 218 -17.07 4.61 9.76
N ILE A 219 -17.74 5.37 10.61
CA ILE A 219 -17.10 6.08 11.73
C ILE A 219 -16.38 5.09 12.68
N PRO A 220 -16.97 3.94 13.08
CA PRO A 220 -16.24 2.95 13.88
C PRO A 220 -14.94 2.46 13.23
N LEU A 221 -14.94 2.23 11.91
CA LEU A 221 -13.72 1.81 11.21
C LEU A 221 -12.66 2.92 11.19
N VAL A 222 -13.07 4.17 10.95
CA VAL A 222 -12.15 5.32 10.98
C VAL A 222 -11.55 5.53 12.38
N MET A 223 -12.36 5.40 13.45
CA MET A 223 -11.87 5.46 14.84
C MET A 223 -10.89 4.32 15.15
N ALA A 224 -11.22 3.10 14.76
CA ALA A 224 -10.35 1.93 14.91
C ALA A 224 -9.04 2.09 14.13
N SER A 225 -9.09 2.63 12.92
CA SER A 225 -7.91 2.93 12.10
C SER A 225 -6.98 3.93 12.79
N SER A 226 -7.54 5.00 13.38
CA SER A 226 -6.77 6.00 14.14
C SER A 226 -6.11 5.39 15.39
N THR A 227 -6.81 4.49 16.07
CA THR A 227 -6.26 3.79 17.24
C THR A 227 -5.15 2.82 16.83
N ALA A 228 -5.33 2.07 15.73
CA ALA A 228 -4.29 1.23 15.16
C ALA A 228 -3.04 2.04 14.80
N LEU A 229 -3.21 3.20 14.16
CA LEU A 229 -2.11 4.09 13.78
C LEU A 229 -1.28 4.51 14.98
N SER A 230 -1.93 4.94 16.06
CA SER A 230 -1.23 5.35 17.28
C SER A 230 -0.45 4.22 17.94
N ALA A 231 -1.04 3.03 18.01
CA ALA A 231 -0.39 1.84 18.52
C ALA A 231 0.79 1.41 17.64
N TYR A 232 0.58 1.33 16.34
CA TYR A 232 1.60 0.99 15.36
C TYR A 232 2.82 1.92 15.42
N LEU A 233 2.62 3.23 15.58
CA LEU A 233 3.72 4.19 15.69
C LEU A 233 4.52 4.05 16.98
N SER A 234 3.91 3.51 18.05
CA SER A 234 4.59 3.28 19.34
C SER A 234 5.40 1.98 19.40
N GLU A 235 5.19 1.06 18.47
CA GLU A 235 5.88 -0.22 18.42
C GLU A 235 7.32 -0.09 17.90
N ALA A 236 8.22 -0.95 18.44
CA ALA A 236 9.57 -1.07 17.94
C ALA A 236 9.58 -1.59 16.49
N ASP A 237 10.53 -1.13 15.70
CA ASP A 237 10.67 -1.52 14.30
C ASP A 237 12.06 -2.08 14.00
N ILE A 238 12.13 -3.39 13.82
CA ILE A 238 13.36 -4.12 13.46
C ILE A 238 13.35 -4.61 12.01
N ARG A 239 12.31 -4.29 11.23
CA ARG A 239 12.08 -4.83 9.88
C ARG A 239 13.24 -4.58 8.92
N ALA A 240 13.91 -3.45 9.02
CA ALA A 240 15.09 -3.17 8.19
C ALA A 240 16.22 -4.17 8.43
N LYS A 241 16.46 -4.54 9.70
CA LYS A 241 17.42 -5.59 10.08
C LYS A 241 16.99 -6.95 9.55
N LEU A 242 15.70 -7.30 9.70
CA LEU A 242 15.13 -8.56 9.22
C LEU A 242 15.23 -8.68 7.71
N LYS A 243 14.83 -7.64 6.96
CA LYS A 243 14.94 -7.58 5.49
C LYS A 243 16.38 -7.81 5.04
N LYS A 244 17.33 -7.12 5.65
CA LYS A 244 18.75 -7.27 5.33
C LYS A 244 19.19 -8.74 5.53
N TYR A 245 18.88 -9.34 6.66
CA TYR A 245 19.21 -10.73 6.94
C TYR A 245 18.62 -11.69 5.90
N ILE A 246 17.34 -11.53 5.56
CA ILE A 246 16.67 -12.38 4.56
C ILE A 246 17.38 -12.26 3.20
N ILE A 247 17.66 -11.04 2.73
CA ILE A 247 18.30 -10.82 1.43
C ILE A 247 19.71 -11.43 1.42
N GLU A 248 20.52 -11.24 2.46
CA GLU A 248 21.86 -11.80 2.57
C GLU A 248 21.83 -13.32 2.63
N PHE A 249 20.91 -13.91 3.39
CA PHE A 249 20.73 -15.35 3.47
C PHE A 249 20.34 -15.96 2.13
N ILE A 250 19.32 -15.41 1.46
CA ILE A 250 18.83 -15.91 0.18
C ILE A 250 19.94 -15.83 -0.88
N SER A 251 20.65 -14.71 -0.95
CA SER A 251 21.74 -14.50 -1.92
C SER A 251 22.90 -15.47 -1.73
N SER A 252 23.20 -15.85 -0.49
CA SER A 252 24.35 -16.69 -0.19
C SER A 252 24.02 -18.19 -0.11
N GLN A 253 22.79 -18.58 0.21
CA GLN A 253 22.41 -19.95 0.53
C GLN A 253 21.50 -20.61 -0.51
N ILE A 254 20.89 -19.84 -1.43
CA ILE A 254 19.99 -20.36 -2.45
C ILE A 254 20.56 -20.04 -3.82
N LEU A 255 20.84 -21.08 -4.60
CA LEU A 255 21.32 -20.93 -5.97
C LEU A 255 20.18 -20.45 -6.89
N GLU A 256 20.54 -19.82 -8.01
CA GLU A 256 19.57 -19.38 -9.04
C GLU A 256 18.40 -18.58 -8.45
N VAL A 257 18.69 -17.62 -7.59
CA VAL A 257 17.71 -16.68 -7.04
C VAL A 257 17.89 -15.31 -7.67
N ASP A 258 16.78 -14.66 -8.02
CA ASP A 258 16.75 -13.25 -8.40
C ASP A 258 15.95 -12.47 -7.35
N ILE A 259 16.55 -11.45 -6.77
CA ILE A 259 15.93 -10.60 -5.75
C ILE A 259 15.43 -9.33 -6.42
N ALA A 260 14.11 -9.13 -6.41
CA ALA A 260 13.47 -7.94 -6.97
C ALA A 260 13.46 -6.75 -6.02
N SER A 261 13.57 -7.02 -4.71
CA SER A 261 13.60 -5.98 -3.67
C SER A 261 14.99 -5.43 -3.45
N GLU A 262 15.12 -4.11 -3.43
CA GLU A 262 16.35 -3.45 -3.00
C GLU A 262 16.48 -3.48 -1.47
N ILE A 263 17.71 -3.67 -0.96
CA ILE A 263 18.00 -3.75 0.47
C ILE A 263 17.60 -2.46 1.21
N ASN A 264 17.80 -1.31 0.57
CA ASN A 264 17.48 0.02 1.10
C ASN A 264 16.05 0.47 0.73
N GLY A 265 15.25 -0.36 0.10
CA GLY A 265 13.84 -0.11 -0.14
C GLY A 265 13.01 -0.14 1.15
N LEU A 266 11.69 0.01 1.02
CA LEU A 266 10.77 -0.06 2.15
C LEU A 266 10.99 -1.38 2.92
N ALA A 267 11.25 -1.29 4.23
CA ALA A 267 11.63 -2.42 5.07
C ALA A 267 10.56 -3.53 5.15
N LYS A 268 9.32 -3.17 4.84
CA LYS A 268 8.13 -4.01 4.93
C LYS A 268 8.09 -5.14 3.89
N PHE A 269 8.71 -4.99 2.71
CA PHE A 269 8.54 -5.95 1.62
C PHE A 269 9.87 -6.58 1.20
N VAL A 270 9.81 -7.90 0.93
CA VAL A 270 10.87 -8.66 0.27
C VAL A 270 10.24 -9.49 -0.85
N SER A 271 10.65 -9.28 -2.09
CA SER A 271 10.22 -10.04 -3.27
C SER A 271 11.44 -10.67 -3.94
N PHE A 272 11.37 -11.96 -4.22
CA PHE A 272 12.43 -12.71 -4.89
C PHE A 272 11.84 -13.88 -5.68
N SER A 273 12.57 -14.36 -6.69
CA SER A 273 12.17 -15.50 -7.51
C SER A 273 13.22 -16.60 -7.43
N VAL A 274 12.79 -17.85 -7.24
CA VAL A 274 13.65 -19.03 -7.15
C VAL A 274 13.59 -19.78 -8.47
N GLY A 275 14.71 -19.84 -9.20
CA GLY A 275 14.79 -20.53 -10.49
C GLY A 275 14.55 -22.04 -10.36
N LYS A 276 13.91 -22.63 -11.40
CA LYS A 276 13.56 -24.05 -11.49
C LYS A 276 12.60 -24.56 -10.40
N VAL A 277 11.85 -23.67 -9.78
CA VAL A 277 10.82 -24.00 -8.78
C VAL A 277 9.54 -23.25 -9.14
N GLU A 278 8.42 -23.95 -9.18
CA GLU A 278 7.10 -23.32 -9.34
C GLU A 278 6.65 -22.68 -8.03
N ALA A 279 6.15 -21.43 -8.11
CA ALA A 279 5.73 -20.68 -6.93
C ALA A 279 4.67 -21.41 -6.12
N ASP A 280 3.64 -21.97 -6.76
CA ASP A 280 2.54 -22.65 -6.09
C ASP A 280 3.02 -23.87 -5.28
N ARG A 281 3.97 -24.63 -5.82
CA ARG A 281 4.59 -25.76 -5.09
C ARG A 281 5.40 -25.27 -3.90
N LEU A 282 6.16 -24.17 -4.07
CA LEU A 282 6.94 -23.60 -2.99
C LEU A 282 6.06 -23.01 -1.89
N LEU A 283 4.95 -22.36 -2.24
CA LEU A 283 3.94 -21.88 -1.28
C LEU A 283 3.41 -23.03 -0.42
N LEU A 284 2.98 -24.15 -1.04
CA LEU A 284 2.44 -25.31 -0.33
C LEU A 284 3.48 -25.97 0.60
N GLU A 285 4.73 -26.10 0.16
CA GLU A 285 5.80 -26.66 1.00
C GLU A 285 6.16 -25.74 2.19
N LEU A 286 6.16 -24.42 1.99
CA LEU A 286 6.38 -23.46 3.07
C LEU A 286 5.20 -23.44 4.05
N GLU A 287 3.96 -23.50 3.57
CA GLU A 287 2.79 -23.61 4.43
C GLU A 287 2.82 -24.90 5.25
N ALA A 288 3.17 -26.04 4.63
CA ALA A 288 3.36 -27.31 5.33
C ALA A 288 4.49 -27.24 6.40
N ALA A 289 5.49 -26.40 6.18
CA ALA A 289 6.54 -26.11 7.14
C ALA A 289 6.16 -25.06 8.21
N GLY A 290 4.93 -24.51 8.15
CA GLY A 290 4.41 -23.56 9.12
C GLY A 290 4.63 -22.07 8.76
N PHE A 291 4.89 -21.76 7.51
CA PHE A 291 5.14 -20.38 7.05
C PHE A 291 4.15 -19.96 5.95
N ALA A 292 3.28 -19.02 6.26
CA ALA A 292 2.38 -18.43 5.27
C ALA A 292 3.10 -17.29 4.54
N VAL A 293 3.12 -17.35 3.21
CA VAL A 293 3.75 -16.33 2.34
C VAL A 293 2.87 -16.05 1.12
N ASP A 294 3.13 -14.95 0.42
CA ASP A 294 2.47 -14.61 -0.83
C ASP A 294 3.34 -14.93 -2.05
N SER A 295 2.70 -14.99 -3.22
CA SER A 295 3.37 -14.96 -4.51
C SER A 295 2.77 -13.85 -5.38
N GLY A 296 3.59 -13.19 -6.18
CA GLY A 296 3.11 -12.19 -7.15
C GLY A 296 2.21 -12.78 -8.26
N SER A 297 2.34 -14.07 -8.55
CA SER A 297 1.55 -14.78 -9.55
C SER A 297 0.34 -15.55 -8.99
N ALA A 298 0.40 -16.02 -7.73
CA ALA A 298 -0.63 -16.88 -7.13
C ALA A 298 -1.81 -16.10 -6.54
N CYS A 299 -1.67 -14.82 -6.24
CA CYS A 299 -2.71 -14.01 -5.56
C CYS A 299 -3.98 -13.73 -6.40
N LYS A 300 -4.04 -14.17 -7.65
CA LYS A 300 -5.24 -14.05 -8.50
C LYS A 300 -5.54 -15.39 -9.19
N SER A 301 -6.05 -16.32 -8.41
CA SER A 301 -6.47 -17.65 -8.88
C SER A 301 -7.51 -17.63 -10.01
N ALA A 302 -8.13 -16.49 -10.33
CA ALA A 302 -9.10 -16.36 -11.40
C ALA A 302 -8.49 -16.01 -12.76
N ASP A 303 -7.35 -15.27 -12.82
CA ASP A 303 -6.85 -14.74 -14.09
C ASP A 303 -5.47 -15.27 -14.54
N MET A 304 -4.75 -16.03 -13.70
CA MET A 304 -3.40 -16.61 -13.99
C MET A 304 -2.42 -15.62 -14.65
N GLN A 305 -2.60 -14.31 -14.42
CA GLN A 305 -1.77 -13.29 -15.04
C GLN A 305 -0.47 -13.10 -14.24
N PRO A 306 0.68 -13.07 -14.94
CA PRO A 306 1.95 -12.78 -14.30
C PRO A 306 1.94 -11.38 -13.63
N SER A 307 2.79 -11.18 -12.62
CA SER A 307 2.97 -9.86 -12.02
C SER A 307 3.38 -8.83 -13.09
N HIS A 308 2.54 -7.82 -13.28
CA HIS A 308 2.86 -6.72 -14.19
C HIS A 308 4.07 -5.91 -13.72
N VAL A 309 4.31 -5.85 -12.39
CA VAL A 309 5.45 -5.16 -11.78
C VAL A 309 6.74 -5.87 -12.18
N LEU A 310 6.85 -7.18 -11.90
CA LEU A 310 8.03 -7.96 -12.25
C LEU A 310 8.25 -8.00 -13.78
N THR A 311 7.17 -8.09 -14.56
CA THR A 311 7.22 -8.04 -16.02
C THR A 311 7.79 -6.70 -16.50
N ALA A 312 7.29 -5.57 -15.99
CA ALA A 312 7.78 -4.24 -16.33
C ALA A 312 9.26 -4.04 -15.94
N MET A 313 9.68 -4.59 -14.80
CA MET A 313 11.06 -4.60 -14.32
C MET A 313 11.96 -5.61 -15.04
N LYS A 314 11.42 -6.43 -15.95
CA LYS A 314 12.14 -7.53 -16.63
C LYS A 314 12.78 -8.52 -15.62
N LYS A 315 12.08 -8.78 -14.53
CA LYS A 315 12.45 -9.74 -13.51
C LYS A 315 11.79 -11.10 -13.73
N PRO A 316 12.39 -12.21 -13.26
CA PRO A 316 11.76 -13.53 -13.35
C PRO A 316 10.42 -13.54 -12.60
N ILE A 317 9.40 -14.08 -13.26
CA ILE A 317 8.04 -14.22 -12.70
C ILE A 317 7.78 -15.61 -12.13
N ILE A 318 8.52 -16.63 -12.63
CA ILE A 318 8.40 -18.01 -12.16
C ILE A 318 9.11 -18.15 -10.81
N GLY A 319 8.50 -18.88 -9.88
CA GLY A 319 9.06 -19.10 -8.54
C GLY A 319 9.10 -17.85 -7.65
N ASN A 320 8.29 -16.85 -7.96
CA ASN A 320 8.24 -15.61 -7.17
C ASN A 320 7.57 -15.83 -5.81
N ILE A 321 8.24 -15.37 -4.78
CA ILE A 321 7.76 -15.28 -3.41
C ILE A 321 7.82 -13.82 -2.96
N ARG A 322 6.76 -13.40 -2.27
CA ARG A 322 6.68 -12.09 -1.64
C ARG A 322 6.44 -12.24 -0.15
N LEU A 323 7.26 -11.59 0.64
CA LEU A 323 7.13 -11.51 2.09
C LEU A 323 6.68 -10.11 2.48
N THR A 324 5.72 -10.02 3.39
CA THR A 324 5.39 -8.79 4.09
C THR A 324 5.88 -8.92 5.53
N LEU A 325 6.86 -8.12 5.90
CA LEU A 325 7.39 -8.07 7.24
C LEU A 325 6.50 -7.17 8.09
N HIS A 326 5.80 -7.76 9.04
CA HIS A 326 5.01 -7.07 10.04
C HIS A 326 5.86 -6.79 11.29
N LYS A 327 5.47 -5.84 12.13
CA LYS A 327 6.27 -5.45 13.30
C LYS A 327 6.36 -6.52 14.39
N ASP A 328 5.42 -7.46 14.42
CA ASP A 328 5.38 -8.61 15.32
C ASP A 328 6.25 -9.80 14.86
N ILE A 329 6.85 -9.72 13.68
CA ILE A 329 7.79 -10.76 13.21
C ILE A 329 9.11 -10.64 13.99
N SER A 330 9.50 -11.73 14.66
CA SER A 330 10.74 -11.81 15.42
C SER A 330 11.93 -12.25 14.56
N GLU A 331 13.15 -12.03 15.06
CA GLU A 331 14.38 -12.51 14.43
C GLU A 331 14.37 -14.04 14.31
N GLN A 332 13.90 -14.75 15.34
CA GLN A 332 13.84 -16.21 15.31
C GLN A 332 12.90 -16.73 14.23
N MET A 333 11.72 -16.12 14.06
CA MET A 333 10.78 -16.48 12.99
C MET A 333 11.42 -16.34 11.61
N VAL A 334 12.23 -15.30 11.40
CA VAL A 334 12.95 -15.09 10.13
C VAL A 334 14.06 -16.11 9.92
N ILE A 335 14.81 -16.45 10.97
CA ILE A 335 15.86 -17.49 10.90
C ILE A 335 15.23 -18.84 10.53
N ASP A 336 14.15 -19.22 11.21
CA ASP A 336 13.44 -20.49 10.97
C ASP A 336 12.84 -20.53 9.57
N PHE A 337 12.24 -19.42 9.10
CA PHE A 337 11.76 -19.28 7.72
C PHE A 337 12.88 -19.49 6.69
N CYS A 338 14.02 -18.84 6.87
CA CYS A 338 15.15 -18.95 5.95
C CYS A 338 15.67 -20.38 5.83
N GLN A 339 15.72 -21.13 6.94
CA GLN A 339 16.13 -22.54 6.94
C GLN A 339 15.07 -23.44 6.27
N ALA A 340 13.78 -23.18 6.54
CA ALA A 340 12.69 -23.87 5.89
C ALA A 340 12.69 -23.63 4.37
N LEU A 341 12.85 -22.38 3.93
CA LEU A 341 12.94 -22.01 2.51
C LEU A 341 14.07 -22.78 1.81
N LYS A 342 15.27 -22.81 2.39
CA LYS A 342 16.41 -23.56 1.85
C LYS A 342 16.07 -25.05 1.68
N SER A 343 15.44 -25.65 2.70
CA SER A 343 15.06 -27.07 2.71
C SER A 343 13.98 -27.38 1.68
N CYS A 344 12.93 -26.54 1.56
CA CYS A 344 11.85 -26.69 0.59
C CYS A 344 12.36 -26.57 -0.85
N VAL A 345 13.21 -25.59 -1.12
CA VAL A 345 13.84 -25.42 -2.44
C VAL A 345 14.70 -26.62 -2.81
N ALA A 346 15.51 -27.13 -1.89
CA ALA A 346 16.33 -28.31 -2.12
C ALA A 346 15.50 -29.58 -2.39
N LYS A 347 14.36 -29.73 -1.71
CA LYS A 347 13.40 -30.82 -1.94
C LYS A 347 12.76 -30.73 -3.33
N LEU A 348 12.25 -29.55 -3.70
CA LEU A 348 11.54 -29.36 -4.97
C LEU A 348 12.42 -29.48 -6.20
N ARG A 349 13.71 -29.19 -6.08
CA ARG A 349 14.69 -29.36 -7.19
C ARG A 349 15.17 -30.79 -7.40
N LYS A 350 14.91 -31.70 -6.44
CA LYS A 350 15.23 -33.14 -6.59
C LYS A 350 14.11 -33.93 -7.27
N ASN A 351 12.91 -33.36 -7.28
CA ASN A 351 11.71 -33.95 -7.89
C ASN A 351 11.42 -33.32 -9.25
#